data_88a522eacbab7d2ed2c7afb501100760
#
_entry.id   88a522eacbab7d2ed2c7afb501100760
#
_cell.length_a   1.000
_cell.length_b   1.000
_cell.length_c   1.000
_cell.angle_alpha   90.00
_cell.angle_beta   90.00
_cell.angle_gamma   90.00
#
_symmetry.space_group_name_H-M   'P 1'
#
loop_
_entity.id
_entity.type
_entity.pdbx_description
1 polymer ?
#
loop_
_entity_poly.entity_id
_entity_poly.type
_entity_poly.pdbx_seq_one_letter_code
_entity_poly.pdbx_strand_id
1 'polypeptide(L)'
;PPPPPPRPATACGSGESEDGGKNDGKTIKVGIKFDQPGIGQKTPQGTFTGFDVDVATYVAKELGYTEKQIEFKETPSADRENALSRGDVEFIAASYSINDEREAKVDFAGPYLLAHQDLLIRADDKISKAEELDGKTLCSVAGSTSAQNVKEKFAKGAQLKEYGTYSECLEGLQTGAVDALTTDDSILAGYASQEQYKGKFKLSGLNLSNENYGIGVKEGSALKDKINKALEKMVEDGSWDKAVEANFGPADYKNEPAPKIGDIVK
;
A
#
# COMPACT_ATOMS: atom_id res chain seq x y z
N PRO A 1 73.19 -28.78 -22.25
CA PRO A 1 71.92 -28.97 -21.59
C PRO A 1 70.78 -28.50 -22.49
N PRO A 2 69.74 -29.32 -22.68
CA PRO A 2 68.60 -28.96 -23.50
C PRO A 2 67.68 -27.94 -22.79
N PRO A 3 66.89 -27.13 -23.51
CA PRO A 3 65.97 -26.18 -22.97
C PRO A 3 64.76 -26.86 -22.31
N PRO A 4 64.13 -26.23 -21.28
CA PRO A 4 63.01 -26.81 -20.61
C PRO A 4 61.74 -26.80 -21.47
N PRO A 5 60.80 -27.75 -21.22
CA PRO A 5 59.56 -27.85 -22.02
C PRO A 5 58.58 -26.69 -21.69
N PRO A 6 57.71 -26.33 -22.64
CA PRO A 6 56.72 -25.26 -22.44
C PRO A 6 55.65 -25.70 -21.45
N ARG A 7 55.26 -24.78 -20.53
CA ARG A 7 54.16 -24.93 -19.59
C ARG A 7 52.82 -24.91 -20.35
N PRO A 8 51.84 -25.73 -19.94
CA PRO A 8 50.50 -25.64 -20.52
C PRO A 8 49.80 -24.34 -20.04
N ALA A 9 49.26 -23.61 -21.00
CA ALA A 9 48.39 -22.48 -20.73
C ALA A 9 47.05 -22.99 -20.16
N THR A 10 46.79 -22.67 -18.92
CA THR A 10 45.46 -22.86 -18.30
C THR A 10 44.52 -21.80 -18.87
N ALA A 11 43.62 -22.22 -19.74
CA ALA A 11 42.50 -21.38 -20.16
C ALA A 11 41.57 -21.15 -18.95
N CYS A 12 41.59 -19.94 -18.42
CA CYS A 12 40.54 -19.47 -17.55
C CYS A 12 39.29 -19.31 -18.41
N GLY A 13 38.32 -20.22 -18.23
CA GLY A 13 36.97 -20.04 -18.70
C GLY A 13 36.37 -18.86 -17.96
N SER A 14 36.11 -17.78 -18.66
CA SER A 14 35.27 -16.69 -18.22
C SER A 14 33.83 -17.21 -18.17
N GLY A 15 33.40 -17.65 -16.98
CA GLY A 15 31.99 -17.73 -16.66
C GLY A 15 31.48 -16.29 -16.58
N GLU A 16 30.67 -15.90 -17.55
CA GLU A 16 29.83 -14.74 -17.46
C GLU A 16 28.81 -15.01 -16.34
N SER A 17 29.15 -14.57 -15.16
CA SER A 17 28.15 -14.29 -14.13
C SER A 17 27.46 -12.99 -14.57
N GLU A 18 26.18 -13.07 -14.91
CA GLU A 18 25.28 -11.91 -14.96
C GLU A 18 25.29 -11.25 -13.58
N ASP A 19 26.19 -10.30 -13.41
CA ASP A 19 26.23 -9.41 -12.26
C ASP A 19 25.17 -8.31 -12.49
N GLY A 20 23.93 -8.61 -12.12
CA GLY A 20 22.91 -7.59 -11.96
C GLY A 20 23.47 -6.55 -11.01
N GLY A 21 23.65 -5.32 -11.50
CA GLY A 21 24.30 -4.22 -10.81
C GLY A 21 23.75 -4.05 -9.38
N LYS A 22 24.49 -4.58 -8.42
CA LYS A 22 24.18 -4.45 -7.01
C LYS A 22 24.38 -2.98 -6.62
N ASN A 23 23.36 -2.40 -5.96
CA ASN A 23 23.46 -1.09 -5.32
C ASN A 23 24.38 -1.20 -4.08
N ASP A 24 25.67 -1.43 -4.29
CA ASP A 24 26.66 -1.68 -3.25
C ASP A 24 26.63 -0.57 -2.19
N GLY A 25 26.16 -0.92 -1.00
CA GLY A 25 26.14 -0.06 0.18
C GLY A 25 25.09 1.05 0.21
N LYS A 26 24.25 1.19 -0.82
CA LYS A 26 23.15 2.18 -0.83
C LYS A 26 21.87 1.57 -0.27
N THR A 27 21.16 2.34 0.54
CA THR A 27 19.80 2.00 0.99
C THR A 27 18.77 2.69 0.09
N ILE A 28 17.57 2.09 0.01
CA ILE A 28 16.40 2.71 -0.62
C ILE A 28 15.37 3.01 0.47
N LYS A 29 14.90 4.24 0.53
CA LYS A 29 13.87 4.67 1.47
C LYS A 29 12.51 4.53 0.83
N VAL A 30 11.63 3.78 1.45
CA VAL A 30 10.30 3.45 0.94
C VAL A 30 9.25 3.89 1.93
N GLY A 31 8.31 4.71 1.46
CA GLY A 31 7.17 5.13 2.25
C GLY A 31 6.10 4.05 2.34
N ILE A 32 5.65 3.74 3.55
CA ILE A 32 4.53 2.83 3.82
C ILE A 32 3.66 3.38 4.96
N LYS A 33 2.50 2.77 5.19
CA LYS A 33 1.73 2.95 6.42
C LYS A 33 2.29 2.08 7.54
N PHE A 34 2.15 2.55 8.79
CA PHE A 34 2.63 1.81 9.96
C PHE A 34 1.49 1.23 10.80
N ASP A 35 0.24 1.63 10.55
CA ASP A 35 -0.92 1.35 11.38
C ASP A 35 -2.03 0.52 10.71
N GLN A 36 -1.83 0.03 9.49
CA GLN A 36 -2.86 -0.69 8.72
C GLN A 36 -2.59 -2.20 8.71
N PRO A 37 -3.24 -2.99 9.60
CA PRO A 37 -3.10 -4.45 9.61
C PRO A 37 -3.47 -5.09 8.27
N GLY A 38 -2.63 -6.00 7.77
CA GLY A 38 -2.80 -6.64 6.47
C GLY A 38 -2.39 -5.79 5.26
N ILE A 39 -2.15 -4.49 5.41
CA ILE A 39 -1.76 -3.58 4.32
C ILE A 39 -0.33 -3.05 4.54
N GLY A 40 -0.12 -2.26 5.58
CA GLY A 40 1.17 -1.72 5.94
C GLY A 40 1.22 -1.48 7.44
N GLN A 41 1.93 -2.32 8.15
CA GLN A 41 1.98 -2.32 9.60
C GLN A 41 3.41 -2.45 10.13
N LYS A 42 3.73 -1.63 11.11
CA LYS A 42 4.92 -1.83 11.95
C LYS A 42 4.50 -2.57 13.22
N THR A 43 5.02 -3.76 13.40
CA THR A 43 4.72 -4.56 14.59
C THR A 43 5.40 -4.00 15.84
N PRO A 44 4.94 -4.35 17.06
CA PRO A 44 5.62 -3.97 18.31
C PRO A 44 7.09 -4.43 18.39
N GLN A 45 7.45 -5.49 17.66
CA GLN A 45 8.83 -6.01 17.54
C GLN A 45 9.68 -5.19 16.56
N GLY A 46 9.08 -4.21 15.86
CA GLY A 46 9.77 -3.35 14.89
C GLY A 46 9.88 -3.94 13.49
N THR A 47 9.23 -5.09 13.21
CA THR A 47 9.13 -5.66 11.87
C THR A 47 8.00 -5.00 11.08
N PHE A 48 8.09 -5.07 9.75
CA PHE A 48 7.06 -4.53 8.86
C PHE A 48 6.34 -5.68 8.17
N THR A 49 5.01 -5.60 8.08
CA THR A 49 4.15 -6.63 7.48
C THR A 49 3.00 -6.00 6.71
N GLY A 50 2.44 -6.74 5.77
CA GLY A 50 1.28 -6.32 5.01
C GLY A 50 1.51 -6.34 3.50
N PHE A 51 0.43 -6.27 2.75
CA PHE A 51 0.44 -6.38 1.30
C PHE A 51 1.31 -5.29 0.63
N ASP A 52 1.20 -4.04 1.07
CA ASP A 52 2.04 -2.94 0.59
C ASP A 52 3.52 -3.14 0.91
N VAL A 53 3.83 -3.78 2.04
CA VAL A 53 5.21 -4.12 2.43
C VAL A 53 5.77 -5.19 1.50
N ASP A 54 4.97 -6.22 1.16
CA ASP A 54 5.37 -7.27 0.23
C ASP A 54 5.57 -6.72 -1.18
N VAL A 55 4.65 -5.88 -1.66
CA VAL A 55 4.76 -5.19 -2.96
C VAL A 55 6.01 -4.30 -2.99
N ALA A 56 6.21 -3.48 -1.97
CA ALA A 56 7.37 -2.59 -1.88
C ALA A 56 8.69 -3.36 -1.82
N THR A 57 8.72 -4.46 -1.08
CA THR A 57 9.89 -5.33 -0.98
C THR A 57 10.21 -6.00 -2.31
N TYR A 58 9.18 -6.52 -3.01
CA TYR A 58 9.34 -7.11 -4.33
C TYR A 58 9.90 -6.08 -5.33
N VAL A 59 9.28 -4.90 -5.40
CA VAL A 59 9.74 -3.80 -6.26
C VAL A 59 11.17 -3.40 -5.95
N ALA A 60 11.54 -3.23 -4.68
CA ALA A 60 12.90 -2.87 -4.30
C ALA A 60 13.92 -3.94 -4.74
N LYS A 61 13.57 -5.23 -4.64
CA LYS A 61 14.41 -6.34 -5.13
C LYS A 61 14.60 -6.27 -6.64
N GLU A 62 13.55 -6.03 -7.40
CA GLU A 62 13.64 -5.87 -8.87
C GLU A 62 14.46 -4.62 -9.28
N LEU A 63 14.51 -3.60 -8.42
CA LEU A 63 15.38 -2.43 -8.57
C LEU A 63 16.84 -2.71 -8.15
N GLY A 64 17.18 -3.93 -7.73
CA GLY A 64 18.54 -4.36 -7.38
C GLY A 64 18.92 -4.13 -5.91
N TYR A 65 17.97 -3.93 -5.01
CA TYR A 65 18.22 -3.82 -3.57
C TYR A 65 17.93 -5.14 -2.85
N THR A 66 18.70 -5.45 -1.84
CA THR A 66 18.40 -6.54 -0.89
C THR A 66 17.41 -6.05 0.17
N GLU A 67 16.74 -6.95 0.88
CA GLU A 67 15.83 -6.59 1.97
C GLU A 67 16.50 -5.73 3.06
N LYS A 68 17.77 -6.00 3.34
CA LYS A 68 18.52 -5.24 4.34
C LYS A 68 18.84 -3.80 3.92
N GLN A 69 18.71 -3.49 2.63
CA GLN A 69 18.91 -2.16 2.09
C GLN A 69 17.61 -1.36 2.00
N ILE A 70 16.47 -1.96 2.36
CA ILE A 70 15.17 -1.25 2.38
C ILE A 70 15.00 -0.58 3.73
N GLU A 71 14.83 0.73 3.73
CA GLU A 71 14.50 1.54 4.90
C GLU A 71 13.05 2.02 4.80
N PHE A 72 12.15 1.39 5.54
CA PHE A 72 10.77 1.81 5.57
C PHE A 72 10.58 3.08 6.40
N LYS A 73 9.85 4.05 5.82
CA LYS A 73 9.48 5.32 6.43
C LYS A 73 7.97 5.40 6.56
N GLU A 74 7.52 5.89 7.70
CA GLU A 74 6.10 6.21 7.87
C GLU A 74 5.71 7.38 6.97
N THR A 75 4.65 7.18 6.18
CA THR A 75 4.11 8.23 5.31
C THR A 75 2.60 8.36 5.50
N PRO A 76 2.18 9.19 6.46
CA PRO A 76 0.78 9.56 6.64
C PRO A 76 0.17 10.12 5.35
N SER A 77 -1.15 9.96 5.18
CA SER A 77 -1.81 10.32 3.92
C SER A 77 -1.58 11.78 3.49
N ALA A 78 -1.56 12.70 4.44
CA ALA A 78 -1.35 14.13 4.18
C ALA A 78 0.09 14.50 3.79
N ASP A 79 1.06 13.61 4.03
CA ASP A 79 2.49 13.94 3.86
C ASP A 79 3.11 13.32 2.60
N ARG A 80 2.41 12.40 1.92
CA ARG A 80 2.97 11.56 0.84
C ARG A 80 3.55 12.37 -0.32
N GLU A 81 2.77 13.30 -0.86
CA GLU A 81 3.19 14.15 -1.98
C GLU A 81 4.42 14.99 -1.61
N ASN A 82 4.44 15.55 -0.39
CA ASN A 82 5.56 16.34 0.10
C ASN A 82 6.81 15.49 0.33
N ALA A 83 6.67 14.28 0.88
CA ALA A 83 7.79 13.38 1.11
C ALA A 83 8.47 12.97 -0.21
N LEU A 84 7.68 12.69 -1.27
CA LEU A 84 8.20 12.41 -2.61
C LEU A 84 8.87 13.64 -3.23
N SER A 85 8.23 14.80 -3.15
CA SER A 85 8.76 16.05 -3.71
C SER A 85 10.10 16.45 -3.11
N ARG A 86 10.24 16.31 -1.77
CA ARG A 86 11.50 16.58 -1.05
C ARG A 86 12.57 15.51 -1.25
N GLY A 87 12.19 14.31 -1.71
CA GLY A 87 13.10 13.16 -1.81
C GLY A 87 13.39 12.51 -0.45
N ASP A 88 12.47 12.61 0.51
CA ASP A 88 12.57 11.94 1.80
C ASP A 88 12.47 10.41 1.63
N VAL A 89 11.76 9.99 0.57
CA VAL A 89 11.60 8.60 0.12
C VAL A 89 11.72 8.54 -1.41
N GLU A 90 12.16 7.41 -1.95
CA GLU A 90 12.29 7.18 -3.38
C GLU A 90 10.97 6.79 -4.03
N PHE A 91 10.14 6.01 -3.32
CA PHE A 91 8.77 5.69 -3.73
C PHE A 91 7.90 5.40 -2.50
N ILE A 92 6.57 5.38 -2.70
CA ILE A 92 5.57 5.14 -1.66
C ILE A 92 4.59 4.06 -2.11
N ALA A 93 4.45 2.99 -1.31
CA ALA A 93 3.38 1.99 -1.37
C ALA A 93 2.63 2.04 -0.04
N ALA A 94 1.53 2.78 0.01
CA ALA A 94 0.87 3.13 1.28
C ALA A 94 -0.64 3.31 1.10
N SER A 95 -1.34 2.27 0.58
CA SER A 95 -2.77 2.37 0.20
C SER A 95 -3.03 3.68 -0.57
N TYR A 96 -2.23 3.91 -1.62
CA TYR A 96 -2.11 5.21 -2.26
C TYR A 96 -2.96 5.27 -3.53
N SER A 97 -4.24 5.64 -3.37
CA SER A 97 -5.18 5.76 -4.49
C SER A 97 -4.71 6.79 -5.51
N ILE A 98 -4.66 6.37 -6.77
CA ILE A 98 -4.39 7.22 -7.93
C ILE A 98 -5.61 8.10 -8.19
N ASN A 99 -5.43 9.40 -8.29
CA ASN A 99 -6.44 10.35 -8.72
C ASN A 99 -5.81 11.61 -9.33
N ASP A 100 -6.62 12.38 -10.06
CA ASP A 100 -6.15 13.56 -10.81
C ASP A 100 -5.46 14.61 -9.91
N GLU A 101 -5.94 14.82 -8.68
CA GLU A 101 -5.36 15.79 -7.75
C GLU A 101 -3.94 15.39 -7.34
N ARG A 102 -3.70 14.11 -7.11
CA ARG A 102 -2.39 13.58 -6.75
C ARG A 102 -1.46 13.49 -7.96
N GLU A 103 -2.00 13.08 -9.11
CA GLU A 103 -1.24 13.03 -10.38
C GLU A 103 -0.76 14.41 -10.84
N ALA A 104 -1.40 15.49 -10.39
CA ALA A 104 -0.91 16.85 -10.60
C ALA A 104 0.34 17.21 -9.77
N LYS A 105 0.76 16.37 -8.84
CA LYS A 105 1.87 16.64 -7.89
C LYS A 105 2.97 15.57 -7.93
N VAL A 106 2.62 14.34 -8.29
CA VAL A 106 3.52 13.17 -8.28
C VAL A 106 3.14 12.23 -9.41
N ASP A 107 4.05 11.37 -9.82
CA ASP A 107 3.76 10.30 -10.76
C ASP A 107 3.36 9.01 -10.02
N PHE A 108 2.56 8.16 -10.67
CA PHE A 108 2.20 6.84 -10.19
C PHE A 108 2.63 5.74 -11.15
N ALA A 109 3.15 4.67 -10.60
CA ALA A 109 3.24 3.36 -11.23
C ALA A 109 2.08 2.48 -10.74
N GLY A 110 1.61 1.57 -11.56
CA GLY A 110 0.48 0.71 -11.24
C GLY A 110 -0.75 0.99 -12.11
N PRO A 111 -1.96 0.68 -11.64
CA PRO A 111 -2.31 0.24 -10.28
C PRO A 111 -1.81 -1.18 -9.95
N TYR A 112 -1.70 -1.50 -8.64
CA TYR A 112 -1.33 -2.83 -8.17
C TYR A 112 -2.42 -3.51 -7.32
N LEU A 113 -3.42 -2.78 -6.89
CA LEU A 113 -4.62 -3.28 -6.21
C LEU A 113 -5.81 -2.39 -6.53
N LEU A 114 -6.99 -2.98 -6.68
CA LEU A 114 -8.27 -2.29 -6.65
C LEU A 114 -8.98 -2.61 -5.34
N ALA A 115 -9.27 -1.59 -4.56
CA ALA A 115 -10.08 -1.63 -3.35
C ALA A 115 -11.31 -0.73 -3.51
N HIS A 116 -12.22 -0.73 -2.54
CA HIS A 116 -13.44 0.08 -2.58
C HIS A 116 -13.63 0.79 -1.25
N GLN A 117 -14.00 2.07 -1.30
CA GLN A 117 -14.36 2.77 -0.07
C GLN A 117 -15.62 2.18 0.54
N ASP A 118 -15.59 1.90 1.83
CA ASP A 118 -16.70 1.36 2.61
C ASP A 118 -16.72 2.00 4.01
N LEU A 119 -17.53 1.45 4.90
CA LEU A 119 -17.62 1.83 6.29
C LEU A 119 -17.34 0.64 7.19
N LEU A 120 -16.59 0.87 8.26
CA LEU A 120 -16.57 0.01 9.43
C LEU A 120 -17.53 0.56 10.47
N ILE A 121 -18.46 -0.26 10.91
CA ILE A 121 -19.50 0.06 11.88
C ILE A 121 -19.49 -0.98 13.02
N ARG A 122 -20.09 -0.65 14.16
CA ARG A 122 -20.30 -1.64 15.23
C ARG A 122 -21.19 -2.78 14.75
N ALA A 123 -20.99 -3.98 15.26
CA ALA A 123 -21.70 -5.18 14.81
C ALA A 123 -23.23 -5.05 14.86
N ASP A 124 -23.76 -4.33 15.86
CA ASP A 124 -25.20 -4.13 16.06
C ASP A 124 -25.78 -2.96 15.24
N ASP A 125 -24.93 -2.08 14.69
CA ASP A 125 -25.39 -0.96 13.88
C ASP A 125 -25.90 -1.43 12.52
N LYS A 126 -26.83 -0.65 11.95
CA LYS A 126 -27.43 -0.90 10.65
C LYS A 126 -27.26 0.35 9.78
N ILE A 127 -26.25 0.34 8.94
CA ILE A 127 -26.03 1.35 7.90
C ILE A 127 -25.89 0.57 6.59
N SER A 128 -26.84 0.74 5.67
CA SER A 128 -26.95 -0.02 4.43
C SER A 128 -26.95 0.85 3.18
N LYS A 129 -26.97 2.18 3.36
CA LYS A 129 -26.92 3.16 2.28
C LYS A 129 -26.35 4.50 2.77
N ALA A 130 -25.79 5.27 1.84
CA ALA A 130 -25.09 6.51 2.15
C ALA A 130 -25.99 7.57 2.81
N GLU A 131 -27.30 7.62 2.48
CA GLU A 131 -28.23 8.58 3.04
C GLU A 131 -28.46 8.39 4.57
N GLU A 132 -28.18 7.20 5.09
CA GLU A 132 -28.28 6.92 6.53
C GLU A 132 -27.14 7.52 7.34
N LEU A 133 -26.14 8.10 6.66
CA LEU A 133 -25.03 8.82 7.28
C LEU A 133 -25.36 10.26 7.67
N ASP A 134 -26.51 10.78 7.23
CA ASP A 134 -26.95 12.14 7.55
C ASP A 134 -27.07 12.31 9.07
N GLY A 135 -26.47 13.37 9.60
CA GLY A 135 -26.42 13.64 11.03
C GLY A 135 -25.47 12.77 11.86
N LYS A 136 -24.82 11.78 11.24
CA LYS A 136 -23.83 10.93 11.92
C LYS A 136 -22.45 11.55 11.93
N THR A 137 -21.63 11.12 12.89
CA THR A 137 -20.21 11.48 12.97
C THR A 137 -19.38 10.39 12.35
N LEU A 138 -18.76 10.70 11.21
CA LEU A 138 -17.84 9.81 10.50
C LEU A 138 -16.40 10.14 10.87
N CYS A 139 -15.55 9.12 10.87
CA CYS A 139 -14.11 9.29 11.03
C CYS A 139 -13.36 8.84 9.79
N SER A 140 -12.36 9.59 9.39
CA SER A 140 -11.38 9.19 8.39
C SER A 140 -10.03 9.86 8.66
N VAL A 141 -9.05 9.63 7.79
CA VAL A 141 -7.70 10.18 7.94
C VAL A 141 -7.54 11.41 7.06
N ALA A 142 -6.94 12.45 7.63
CA ALA A 142 -6.61 13.67 6.90
C ALA A 142 -5.76 13.36 5.64
N GLY A 143 -6.14 13.95 4.50
CA GLY A 143 -5.48 13.74 3.21
C GLY A 143 -5.81 12.39 2.54
N SER A 144 -6.78 11.62 3.05
CA SER A 144 -7.30 10.43 2.38
C SER A 144 -8.37 10.80 1.35
N THR A 145 -8.49 10.00 0.29
CA THR A 145 -9.60 10.07 -0.67
C THR A 145 -10.94 9.87 0.04
N SER A 146 -10.98 8.97 1.02
CA SER A 146 -12.19 8.66 1.79
C SER A 146 -12.72 9.87 2.56
N ALA A 147 -11.83 10.64 3.22
CA ALA A 147 -12.22 11.89 3.88
C ALA A 147 -12.77 12.92 2.88
N GLN A 148 -12.11 13.05 1.72
CA GLN A 148 -12.55 13.96 0.67
C GLN A 148 -13.92 13.54 0.10
N ASN A 149 -14.10 12.26 -0.23
CA ASN A 149 -15.35 11.75 -0.78
C ASN A 149 -16.55 11.96 0.15
N VAL A 150 -16.37 11.82 1.47
CA VAL A 150 -17.43 12.12 2.45
C VAL A 150 -17.86 13.58 2.35
N LYS A 151 -16.90 14.50 2.31
CA LYS A 151 -17.19 15.95 2.22
C LYS A 151 -17.90 16.34 0.92
N GLU A 152 -17.50 15.73 -0.19
CA GLU A 152 -17.87 16.19 -1.53
C GLU A 152 -19.03 15.41 -2.15
N LYS A 153 -19.13 14.09 -1.87
CA LYS A 153 -19.98 13.19 -2.65
C LYS A 153 -21.06 12.47 -1.85
N PHE A 154 -20.70 11.83 -0.73
CA PHE A 154 -21.56 10.78 -0.18
C PHE A 154 -22.38 11.17 1.04
N ALA A 155 -21.89 12.05 1.89
CA ALA A 155 -22.52 12.31 3.17
C ALA A 155 -22.36 13.78 3.60
N LYS A 156 -22.87 14.69 2.78
CA LYS A 156 -22.77 16.15 3.03
C LYS A 156 -23.42 16.61 4.34
N GLY A 157 -24.39 15.85 4.84
CA GLY A 157 -25.02 16.07 6.15
C GLY A 157 -24.31 15.39 7.33
N ALA A 158 -23.28 14.57 7.09
CA ALA A 158 -22.48 13.96 8.14
C ALA A 158 -21.43 14.93 8.69
N GLN A 159 -21.12 14.76 9.98
CA GLN A 159 -19.96 15.41 10.58
C GLN A 159 -18.72 14.56 10.35
N LEU A 160 -17.69 15.12 9.72
CA LEU A 160 -16.42 14.42 9.52
C LEU A 160 -15.41 14.81 10.59
N LYS A 161 -14.91 13.82 11.33
CA LYS A 161 -13.71 13.93 12.17
C LYS A 161 -12.52 13.34 11.41
N GLU A 162 -11.45 14.10 11.33
CA GLU A 162 -10.20 13.67 10.68
C GLU A 162 -9.12 13.51 11.75
N TYR A 163 -8.46 12.35 11.73
CA TYR A 163 -7.29 12.06 12.56
C TYR A 163 -6.05 11.81 11.70
N GLY A 164 -4.90 11.58 12.34
CA GLY A 164 -3.65 11.24 11.67
C GLY A 164 -3.60 9.80 11.21
N THR A 165 -4.27 8.90 11.93
CA THR A 165 -4.25 7.44 11.71
C THR A 165 -5.65 6.84 11.77
N TYR A 166 -5.84 5.69 11.10
CA TYR A 166 -7.09 4.92 11.21
C TYR A 166 -7.24 4.23 12.55
N SER A 167 -6.15 3.94 13.24
CA SER A 167 -6.19 3.41 14.61
C SER A 167 -6.89 4.36 15.58
N GLU A 168 -6.69 5.68 15.45
CA GLU A 168 -7.41 6.68 16.24
C GLU A 168 -8.91 6.70 15.92
N CYS A 169 -9.26 6.55 14.62
CA CYS A 169 -10.66 6.40 14.21
C CYS A 169 -11.33 5.15 14.81
N LEU A 170 -10.59 4.03 14.85
CA LEU A 170 -11.08 2.77 15.41
C LEU A 170 -11.34 2.88 16.92
N GLU A 171 -10.47 3.57 17.65
CA GLU A 171 -10.70 3.88 19.07
C GLU A 171 -11.97 4.75 19.25
N GLY A 172 -12.17 5.74 18.38
CA GLY A 172 -13.37 6.56 18.36
C GLY A 172 -14.64 5.76 18.10
N LEU A 173 -14.58 4.79 17.17
CA LEU A 173 -15.70 3.88 16.87
C LEU A 173 -15.99 2.96 18.06
N GLN A 174 -14.95 2.43 18.69
CA GLN A 174 -15.09 1.54 19.86
C GLN A 174 -15.72 2.23 21.07
N THR A 175 -15.36 3.49 21.29
CA THR A 175 -15.86 4.29 22.43
C THR A 175 -17.21 4.97 22.15
N GLY A 176 -17.70 4.94 20.93
CA GLY A 176 -18.90 5.64 20.50
C GLY A 176 -18.72 7.13 20.26
N ALA A 177 -17.48 7.62 20.19
CA ALA A 177 -17.17 9.02 19.85
C ALA A 177 -17.40 9.34 18.36
N VAL A 178 -17.47 8.31 17.52
CA VAL A 178 -17.89 8.36 16.14
C VAL A 178 -18.83 7.21 15.81
N ASP A 179 -19.66 7.38 14.78
CA ASP A 179 -20.65 6.37 14.36
C ASP A 179 -20.10 5.37 13.37
N ALA A 180 -19.16 5.79 12.52
CA ALA A 180 -18.50 4.92 11.57
C ALA A 180 -17.08 5.42 11.27
N LEU A 181 -16.19 4.48 10.90
CA LEU A 181 -14.91 4.74 10.28
C LEU A 181 -15.05 4.47 8.78
N THR A 182 -14.65 5.41 7.93
CA THR A 182 -14.68 5.24 6.47
C THR A 182 -13.28 5.27 5.89
N THR A 183 -12.97 4.24 5.15
CA THR A 183 -11.81 4.08 4.28
C THR A 183 -12.02 2.87 3.37
N ASP A 184 -10.97 2.35 2.77
CA ASP A 184 -11.03 1.27 1.82
C ASP A 184 -11.30 -0.08 2.52
N ASP A 185 -12.12 -0.89 1.92
CA ASP A 185 -12.59 -2.19 2.44
C ASP A 185 -11.44 -3.13 2.82
N SER A 186 -10.35 -3.12 2.06
CA SER A 186 -9.13 -3.88 2.36
C SER A 186 -8.51 -3.48 3.71
N ILE A 187 -8.48 -2.18 4.01
CA ILE A 187 -7.97 -1.64 5.28
C ILE A 187 -8.96 -1.99 6.42
N LEU A 188 -10.25 -1.79 6.18
CA LEU A 188 -11.31 -2.08 7.16
C LEU A 188 -11.36 -3.56 7.55
N ALA A 189 -11.20 -4.45 6.55
CA ALA A 189 -11.13 -5.90 6.78
C ALA A 189 -9.91 -6.26 7.66
N GLY A 190 -8.76 -5.64 7.42
CA GLY A 190 -7.57 -5.81 8.25
C GLY A 190 -7.82 -5.46 9.72
N TYR A 191 -8.49 -4.34 9.99
CA TYR A 191 -8.85 -3.97 11.36
C TYR A 191 -9.89 -4.92 11.98
N ALA A 192 -10.96 -5.25 11.24
CA ALA A 192 -12.03 -6.09 11.75
C ALA A 192 -11.58 -7.52 12.09
N SER A 193 -10.53 -8.02 11.39
CA SER A 193 -9.99 -9.37 11.58
C SER A 193 -9.13 -9.55 12.81
N GLN A 194 -8.67 -8.46 13.43
CA GLN A 194 -7.83 -8.54 14.63
C GLN A 194 -8.58 -9.18 15.79
N GLU A 195 -7.94 -10.09 16.53
CA GLU A 195 -8.57 -10.87 17.61
C GLU A 195 -9.31 -10.01 18.64
N GLN A 196 -8.77 -8.84 19.02
CA GLN A 196 -9.40 -7.93 19.96
C GLN A 196 -10.68 -7.26 19.43
N TYR A 197 -10.88 -7.27 18.10
CA TYR A 197 -12.03 -6.62 17.44
C TYR A 197 -13.00 -7.60 16.80
N LYS A 198 -12.64 -8.87 16.72
CA LYS A 198 -13.46 -9.93 16.13
C LYS A 198 -14.88 -9.95 16.71
N GLY A 199 -15.86 -9.83 15.83
CA GLY A 199 -17.28 -9.77 16.20
C GLY A 199 -17.76 -8.46 16.80
N LYS A 200 -16.88 -7.45 17.00
CA LYS A 200 -17.29 -6.13 17.49
C LYS A 200 -17.65 -5.17 16.36
N PHE A 201 -17.03 -5.34 15.22
CA PHE A 201 -17.20 -4.49 14.05
C PHE A 201 -17.50 -5.32 12.81
N LYS A 202 -18.09 -4.68 11.81
CA LYS A 202 -18.35 -5.24 10.48
C LYS A 202 -18.24 -4.16 9.42
N LEU A 203 -17.91 -4.57 8.21
CA LEU A 203 -18.02 -3.73 7.03
C LEU A 203 -19.50 -3.59 6.65
N SER A 204 -19.89 -2.40 6.18
CA SER A 204 -21.27 -2.14 5.76
C SER A 204 -21.59 -2.71 4.36
N GLY A 205 -20.58 -2.88 3.51
CA GLY A 205 -20.73 -3.40 2.15
C GLY A 205 -21.27 -2.37 1.16
N LEU A 206 -21.06 -1.07 1.41
CA LEU A 206 -21.62 0.02 0.59
C LEU A 206 -20.93 0.21 -0.75
N ASN A 207 -19.65 -0.11 -0.85
CA ASN A 207 -18.85 0.08 -2.07
C ASN A 207 -19.02 1.51 -2.67
N LEU A 208 -18.54 2.52 -1.94
CA LEU A 208 -18.82 3.93 -2.22
C LEU A 208 -17.99 4.52 -3.35
N SER A 209 -16.78 4.02 -3.58
CA SER A 209 -15.88 4.44 -4.67
C SER A 209 -14.86 3.38 -4.99
N ASN A 210 -14.26 3.47 -6.17
CA ASN A 210 -13.12 2.65 -6.59
C ASN A 210 -11.81 3.32 -6.17
N GLU A 211 -10.93 2.56 -5.52
CA GLU A 211 -9.65 3.02 -5.01
C GLU A 211 -8.52 2.23 -5.66
N ASN A 212 -7.97 2.79 -6.75
CA ASN A 212 -6.88 2.16 -7.49
C ASN A 212 -5.55 2.45 -6.80
N TYR A 213 -4.96 1.50 -6.08
CA TYR A 213 -3.68 1.70 -5.41
C TYR A 213 -2.52 1.69 -6.39
N GLY A 214 -1.75 2.77 -6.38
CA GLY A 214 -0.51 2.90 -7.14
C GLY A 214 0.69 3.15 -6.24
N ILE A 215 1.87 2.96 -6.81
CA ILE A 215 3.13 3.33 -6.18
C ILE A 215 3.47 4.75 -6.61
N GLY A 216 3.45 5.67 -5.64
CA GLY A 216 3.83 7.07 -5.87
C GLY A 216 5.33 7.24 -6.01
N VAL A 217 5.74 8.02 -6.98
CA VAL A 217 7.13 8.46 -7.20
C VAL A 217 7.16 9.96 -7.46
N LYS A 218 8.33 10.59 -7.27
CA LYS A 218 8.50 11.98 -7.62
C LYS A 218 8.16 12.22 -9.09
N GLU A 219 7.52 13.34 -9.40
CA GLU A 219 7.19 13.76 -10.77
C GLU A 219 8.41 13.68 -11.68
N GLY A 220 8.26 13.08 -12.86
CA GLY A 220 9.33 12.87 -13.84
C GLY A 220 10.35 11.81 -13.46
N SER A 221 10.10 11.00 -12.44
CA SER A 221 11.04 9.96 -12.00
C SER A 221 11.13 8.81 -12.99
N ALA A 222 12.36 8.44 -13.36
CA ALA A 222 12.62 7.24 -14.16
C ALA A 222 12.29 5.91 -13.44
N LEU A 223 11.94 5.97 -12.15
CA LEU A 223 11.51 4.78 -11.40
C LEU A 223 10.14 4.29 -11.84
N LYS A 224 9.24 5.16 -12.33
CA LYS A 224 7.89 4.78 -12.75
C LYS A 224 7.87 3.57 -13.68
N ASP A 225 8.62 3.63 -14.78
CA ASP A 225 8.65 2.55 -15.77
C ASP A 225 9.28 1.27 -15.22
N LYS A 226 10.29 1.40 -14.37
CA LYS A 226 10.95 0.24 -13.73
C LYS A 226 10.01 -0.42 -12.72
N ILE A 227 9.26 0.37 -11.96
CA ILE A 227 8.27 -0.13 -10.99
C ILE A 227 7.11 -0.81 -11.72
N ASN A 228 6.61 -0.23 -12.84
CA ASN A 228 5.59 -0.87 -13.66
C ASN A 228 6.01 -2.27 -14.11
N LYS A 229 7.23 -2.41 -14.65
CA LYS A 229 7.79 -3.71 -15.05
C LYS A 229 7.91 -4.68 -13.87
N ALA A 230 8.28 -4.19 -12.70
CA ALA A 230 8.35 -5.01 -11.49
C ALA A 230 6.96 -5.50 -11.05
N LEU A 231 5.95 -4.65 -11.12
CA LEU A 231 4.57 -5.02 -10.80
C LEU A 231 3.99 -6.04 -11.80
N GLU A 232 4.22 -5.85 -13.10
CA GLU A 232 3.84 -6.82 -14.13
C GLU A 232 4.47 -8.20 -13.85
N LYS A 233 5.78 -8.21 -13.56
CA LYS A 233 6.50 -9.43 -13.22
C LYS A 233 5.99 -10.09 -11.95
N MET A 234 5.62 -9.30 -10.92
CA MET A 234 5.07 -9.80 -9.66
C MET A 234 3.75 -10.56 -9.87
N VAL A 235 2.93 -10.10 -10.82
CA VAL A 235 1.70 -10.81 -11.22
C VAL A 235 2.05 -12.06 -12.03
N GLU A 236 2.93 -11.95 -13.01
CA GLU A 236 3.32 -13.05 -13.93
C GLU A 236 3.93 -14.25 -13.19
N ASP A 237 4.75 -14.00 -12.15
CA ASP A 237 5.43 -15.06 -11.39
C ASP A 237 4.61 -15.59 -10.21
N GLY A 238 3.39 -15.08 -10.00
CA GLY A 238 2.47 -15.46 -8.93
C GLY A 238 2.84 -14.92 -7.54
N SER A 239 3.81 -14.01 -7.45
CA SER A 239 4.17 -13.38 -6.16
C SER A 239 3.08 -12.46 -5.66
N TRP A 240 2.31 -11.83 -6.56
CA TRP A 240 1.14 -11.02 -6.22
C TRP A 240 0.06 -11.85 -5.53
N ASP A 241 -0.31 -13.00 -6.10
CA ASP A 241 -1.32 -13.90 -5.52
C ASP A 241 -0.89 -14.43 -4.14
N LYS A 242 0.40 -14.74 -3.98
CA LYS A 242 0.95 -15.16 -2.69
C LYS A 242 0.87 -14.06 -1.63
N ALA A 243 1.17 -12.81 -2.02
CA ALA A 243 1.06 -11.67 -1.13
C ALA A 243 -0.40 -11.40 -0.72
N VAL A 244 -1.34 -11.52 -1.66
CA VAL A 244 -2.79 -11.45 -1.40
C VAL A 244 -3.22 -12.52 -0.41
N GLU A 245 -2.89 -13.78 -0.66
CA GLU A 245 -3.26 -14.89 0.22
C GLU A 245 -2.70 -14.71 1.64
N ALA A 246 -1.45 -14.32 1.74
CA ALA A 246 -0.77 -14.14 3.03
C ALA A 246 -1.36 -13.01 3.87
N ASN A 247 -1.75 -11.89 3.25
CA ASN A 247 -2.16 -10.69 3.96
C ASN A 247 -3.67 -10.52 4.07
N PHE A 248 -4.45 -10.95 3.06
CA PHE A 248 -5.90 -10.80 3.03
C PHE A 248 -6.65 -12.08 3.42
N GLY A 249 -6.04 -13.25 3.25
CA GLY A 249 -6.61 -14.53 3.67
C GLY A 249 -7.03 -14.53 5.14
N PRO A 250 -6.21 -14.07 6.10
CA PRO A 250 -6.58 -14.03 7.51
C PRO A 250 -7.81 -13.16 7.82
N ALA A 251 -8.09 -12.16 7.00
CA ALA A 251 -9.24 -11.27 7.12
C ALA A 251 -10.48 -11.77 6.34
N ASP A 252 -10.37 -12.88 5.62
CA ASP A 252 -11.36 -13.37 4.63
C ASP A 252 -11.80 -12.28 3.64
N TYR A 253 -10.90 -11.34 3.36
CA TYR A 253 -11.16 -10.27 2.40
C TYR A 253 -11.16 -10.81 0.98
N LYS A 254 -12.18 -10.46 0.22
CA LYS A 254 -12.34 -10.87 -1.19
C LYS A 254 -11.84 -9.72 -2.08
N ASN A 255 -10.57 -9.80 -2.45
CA ASN A 255 -9.97 -8.82 -3.35
C ASN A 255 -10.42 -9.00 -4.80
N GLU A 256 -10.39 -7.92 -5.53
CA GLU A 256 -10.49 -7.94 -6.99
C GLU A 256 -9.25 -8.61 -7.61
N PRO A 257 -9.33 -9.14 -8.84
CA PRO A 257 -8.17 -9.64 -9.56
C PRO A 257 -7.07 -8.58 -9.68
N ALA A 258 -5.83 -9.03 -9.88
CA ALA A 258 -4.71 -8.11 -10.12
C ALA A 258 -5.02 -7.15 -11.28
N PRO A 259 -4.97 -5.83 -11.05
CA PRO A 259 -5.24 -4.87 -12.11
C PRO A 259 -4.12 -4.87 -13.15
N LYS A 260 -4.44 -4.48 -14.38
CA LYS A 260 -3.41 -4.23 -15.40
C LYS A 260 -2.80 -2.85 -15.20
N ILE A 261 -1.52 -2.72 -15.48
CA ILE A 261 -0.83 -1.44 -15.41
C ILE A 261 -1.51 -0.42 -16.34
N GLY A 262 -1.85 0.74 -15.80
CA GLY A 262 -2.52 1.83 -16.51
C GLY A 262 -4.06 1.73 -16.57
N ASP A 263 -4.65 0.61 -16.18
CA ASP A 263 -6.11 0.45 -16.12
C ASP A 263 -6.66 1.06 -14.81
N ILE A 264 -7.23 2.26 -14.92
CA ILE A 264 -7.87 2.94 -13.79
C ILE A 264 -9.40 2.72 -13.87
N VAL A 265 -9.92 2.00 -12.90
CA VAL A 265 -11.36 1.78 -12.75
C VAL A 265 -11.99 3.05 -12.15
N LYS A 266 -12.91 3.67 -12.88
CA LYS A 266 -13.62 4.91 -12.49
C LYS A 266 -14.92 4.63 -11.75
#